data_0effb6f6a2ab222c157c7df9141a0715
#
_entry.id   0effb6f6a2ab222c157c7df9141a0715
#
_cell.length_a   1.000
_cell.length_b   1.000
_cell.length_c   1.000
_cell.angle_alpha   90.00
_cell.angle_beta   90.00
_cell.angle_gamma   90.00
#
_symmetry.space_group_name_H-M   'P 1'
#
loop_
_entity.id
_entity.type
_entity.pdbx_description
1 polymer ?
#
loop_
_entity_poly.entity_id
_entity_poly.type
_entity_poly.pdbx_seq_one_letter_code
_entity_poly.pdbx_strand_id
1 'polypeptide(L)'
;MVNTSTFSLIYKSVLLGLLSLFSENVLSEERISQVEQCTSIKSNVSRLACFDKVFNTPVRTNVIDDRAMDNIIPKLVGDIFTLAKNDTHDSLFENNLEVALLSNDQNAAIYIACKDNITRFQITLDKPVKRNVLNVHIVNNDTNQVASKIDWQSAERGYMLDSGRGLYAIQQLKSILYIDSFTVSLPQEELRFTFKNDGLVSKVASIRKECGW
;
A
#
# COMPACT_ATOMS: atom_id res chain seq x y z
N MET A 1 65.21 -39.57 21.80
CA MET A 1 63.95 -40.13 22.35
C MET A 1 62.90 -39.11 22.12
N VAL A 2 62.13 -39.27 21.09
CA VAL A 2 61.00 -38.33 20.79
C VAL A 2 59.82 -38.76 21.64
N ASN A 3 59.27 -37.80 22.42
CA ASN A 3 58.25 -38.02 23.45
C ASN A 3 56.91 -38.38 22.81
N THR A 4 56.47 -39.64 22.89
CA THR A 4 55.20 -40.17 22.36
C THR A 4 53.93 -39.48 22.87
N SER A 5 54.03 -38.71 23.95
CA SER A 5 52.95 -37.97 24.60
C SER A 5 52.50 -36.73 23.78
N THR A 6 53.44 -36.05 23.11
CA THR A 6 53.16 -34.85 22.31
C THR A 6 52.46 -35.16 20.97
N PHE A 7 52.74 -36.33 20.38
CA PHE A 7 52.10 -36.77 19.15
C PHE A 7 50.59 -37.10 19.36
N SER A 8 50.22 -37.65 20.52
CA SER A 8 48.83 -37.99 20.81
C SER A 8 47.95 -36.76 21.05
N LEU A 9 48.50 -35.67 21.58
CA LEU A 9 47.79 -34.41 21.79
C LEU A 9 47.52 -33.65 20.49
N ILE A 10 48.49 -33.64 19.57
CA ILE A 10 48.37 -32.99 18.25
C ILE A 10 47.34 -33.75 17.38
N TYR A 11 47.35 -35.08 17.41
CA TYR A 11 46.40 -35.90 16.64
C TYR A 11 44.94 -35.72 17.12
N LYS A 12 44.73 -35.61 18.44
CA LYS A 12 43.39 -35.35 19.00
C LYS A 12 42.86 -33.94 18.65
N SER A 13 43.71 -32.91 18.66
CA SER A 13 43.31 -31.56 18.29
C SER A 13 43.00 -31.40 16.80
N VAL A 14 43.76 -32.09 15.92
CA VAL A 14 43.49 -32.09 14.48
C VAL A 14 42.20 -32.87 14.13
N LEU A 15 41.93 -33.98 14.84
CA LEU A 15 40.70 -34.75 14.63
C LEU A 15 39.46 -33.98 15.10
N LEU A 16 39.52 -33.23 16.22
CA LEU A 16 38.42 -32.35 16.67
C LEU A 16 38.18 -31.18 15.70
N GLY A 17 39.23 -30.62 15.09
CA GLY A 17 39.13 -29.53 14.12
C GLY A 17 38.50 -29.96 12.79
N LEU A 18 38.72 -31.20 12.36
CA LEU A 18 38.11 -31.77 11.15
C LEU A 18 36.63 -32.11 11.31
N LEU A 19 36.18 -32.50 12.51
CA LEU A 19 34.78 -32.79 12.80
C LEU A 19 33.88 -31.53 12.81
N SER A 20 34.43 -30.36 13.12
CA SER A 20 33.67 -29.09 13.13
C SER A 20 33.42 -28.55 11.71
N LEU A 21 34.17 -28.93 10.70
CA LEU A 21 33.99 -28.47 9.32
C LEU A 21 32.88 -29.22 8.55
N PHE A 22 32.46 -30.38 9.03
CA PHE A 22 31.40 -31.18 8.36
C PHE A 22 29.97 -30.83 8.83
N SER A 23 29.79 -30.07 9.92
CA SER A 23 28.45 -29.81 10.49
C SER A 23 27.67 -28.71 9.77
N GLU A 24 28.34 -27.82 9.04
CA GLU A 24 27.63 -26.69 8.36
C GLU A 24 26.98 -27.09 7.03
N ASN A 25 27.54 -28.08 6.33
CA ASN A 25 27.04 -28.51 5.03
C ASN A 25 25.72 -29.33 5.12
N VAL A 26 25.53 -30.09 6.19
CA VAL A 26 24.37 -30.97 6.36
C VAL A 26 23.08 -30.14 6.58
N LEU A 27 23.16 -29.01 7.30
CA LEU A 27 22.02 -28.11 7.55
C LEU A 27 21.56 -27.37 6.28
N SER A 28 22.44 -27.16 5.30
CA SER A 28 22.10 -26.51 4.04
C SER A 28 21.37 -27.44 3.09
N GLU A 29 21.74 -28.69 2.99
CA GLU A 29 21.10 -29.69 2.10
C GLU A 29 19.70 -30.05 2.57
N GLU A 30 19.49 -30.18 3.88
CA GLU A 30 18.17 -30.45 4.43
C GLU A 30 17.20 -29.30 4.16
N ARG A 31 17.63 -28.05 4.27
CA ARG A 31 16.81 -26.85 3.94
C ARG A 31 16.47 -26.80 2.46
N ILE A 32 17.41 -27.11 1.58
CA ILE A 32 17.20 -27.12 0.13
C ILE A 32 16.11 -28.16 -0.22
N SER A 33 16.18 -29.36 0.33
CA SER A 33 15.16 -30.40 0.12
C SER A 33 13.75 -29.96 0.60
N GLN A 34 13.66 -29.27 1.74
CA GLN A 34 12.41 -28.74 2.23
C GLN A 34 11.86 -27.62 1.33
N VAL A 35 12.71 -26.74 0.81
CA VAL A 35 12.33 -25.70 -0.16
C VAL A 35 11.77 -26.32 -1.44
N GLU A 36 12.39 -27.36 -1.98
CA GLU A 36 11.90 -28.06 -3.17
C GLU A 36 10.49 -28.64 -2.97
N GLN A 37 10.20 -29.20 -1.79
CA GLN A 37 8.86 -29.67 -1.46
C GLN A 37 7.81 -28.55 -1.50
N CYS A 38 8.17 -27.34 -1.08
CA CYS A 38 7.27 -26.19 -1.14
C CYS A 38 6.91 -25.81 -2.59
N THR A 39 7.82 -26.00 -3.56
CA THR A 39 7.55 -25.67 -4.97
C THR A 39 6.46 -26.52 -5.61
N SER A 40 6.24 -27.75 -5.11
CA SER A 40 5.21 -28.65 -5.61
C SER A 40 3.78 -28.29 -5.19
N ILE A 41 3.61 -27.36 -4.24
CA ILE A 41 2.31 -26.97 -3.71
C ILE A 41 1.58 -26.04 -4.71
N LYS A 42 0.42 -26.47 -5.21
CA LYS A 42 -0.36 -25.72 -6.23
C LYS A 42 -0.99 -24.44 -5.68
N SER A 43 -1.46 -24.45 -4.45
CA SER A 43 -2.04 -23.26 -3.81
C SER A 43 -0.97 -22.22 -3.49
N ASN A 44 -1.09 -20.99 -4.02
CA ASN A 44 -0.14 -19.91 -3.76
C ASN A 44 -0.01 -19.58 -2.27
N VAL A 45 -1.12 -19.56 -1.54
CA VAL A 45 -1.14 -19.26 -0.09
C VAL A 45 -0.43 -20.36 0.70
N SER A 46 -0.76 -21.64 0.41
CA SER A 46 -0.13 -22.78 1.09
C SER A 46 1.36 -22.89 0.75
N ARG A 47 1.73 -22.59 -0.50
CA ARG A 47 3.12 -22.55 -0.93
C ARG A 47 3.92 -21.46 -0.19
N LEU A 48 3.36 -20.24 -0.06
CA LEU A 48 3.98 -19.17 0.70
C LEU A 48 4.15 -19.56 2.17
N ALA A 49 3.12 -20.09 2.80
CA ALA A 49 3.19 -20.55 4.18
C ALA A 49 4.26 -21.66 4.39
N CYS A 50 4.46 -22.52 3.39
CA CYS A 50 5.52 -23.51 3.40
C CYS A 50 6.90 -22.86 3.40
N PHE A 51 7.15 -21.89 2.51
CA PHE A 51 8.41 -21.15 2.48
C PHE A 51 8.65 -20.38 3.79
N ASP A 52 7.64 -19.70 4.31
CA ASP A 52 7.74 -18.98 5.57
C ASP A 52 8.19 -19.89 6.72
N LYS A 53 7.66 -21.11 6.74
CA LYS A 53 8.04 -22.11 7.74
C LYS A 53 9.50 -22.58 7.56
N VAL A 54 9.94 -22.85 6.33
CA VAL A 54 11.31 -23.34 6.05
C VAL A 54 12.35 -22.27 6.37
N PHE A 55 12.06 -21.00 6.03
CA PHE A 55 12.96 -19.89 6.28
C PHE A 55 12.78 -19.22 7.65
N ASN A 56 11.84 -19.74 8.44
CA ASN A 56 11.48 -19.14 9.75
C ASN A 56 11.18 -17.63 9.61
N THR A 57 10.46 -17.26 8.54
CA THR A 57 10.03 -15.91 8.25
C THR A 57 8.52 -15.78 8.47
N PRO A 58 7.99 -16.03 9.68
CA PRO A 58 6.58 -15.78 9.92
C PRO A 58 6.31 -14.32 9.63
N VAL A 59 5.20 -14.05 8.94
CA VAL A 59 4.69 -12.69 8.84
C VAL A 59 4.73 -12.13 10.26
N ARG A 60 5.63 -11.19 10.51
CA ARG A 60 5.50 -10.37 11.71
C ARG A 60 4.19 -9.61 11.50
N THR A 61 3.10 -10.22 11.91
CA THR A 61 1.93 -9.46 12.26
C THR A 61 2.39 -8.57 13.41
N ASN A 62 2.93 -7.40 13.07
CA ASN A 62 2.64 -6.27 13.89
C ASN A 62 1.11 -6.24 13.85
N VAL A 63 0.50 -6.95 14.76
CA VAL A 63 -0.89 -6.70 15.13
C VAL A 63 -0.80 -5.26 15.60
N ILE A 64 -1.02 -4.32 14.67
CA ILE A 64 -1.34 -2.95 15.07
C ILE A 64 -2.58 -3.19 15.91
N ASP A 65 -2.40 -3.06 17.23
CA ASP A 65 -3.47 -3.28 18.19
C ASP A 65 -4.67 -2.49 17.64
N ASP A 66 -5.83 -3.15 17.55
CA ASP A 66 -7.06 -2.49 17.06
C ASP A 66 -7.28 -1.12 17.76
N ARG A 67 -6.84 -0.99 19.00
CA ARG A 67 -6.82 0.26 19.77
C ARG A 67 -5.84 1.31 19.20
N ALA A 68 -4.71 0.89 18.62
CA ALA A 68 -3.80 1.82 17.96
C ALA A 68 -4.42 2.37 16.68
N MET A 69 -5.17 1.56 15.93
CA MET A 69 -5.90 1.98 14.74
C MET A 69 -7.00 3.00 15.06
N ASP A 70 -7.62 2.92 16.26
CA ASP A 70 -8.63 3.89 16.69
C ASP A 70 -8.09 5.32 16.81
N ASN A 71 -6.79 5.49 17.01
CA ASN A 71 -6.13 6.80 17.04
C ASN A 71 -5.49 7.18 15.69
N ILE A 72 -5.01 6.20 14.93
CA ILE A 72 -4.29 6.44 13.67
C ILE A 72 -5.25 6.89 12.57
N ILE A 73 -6.41 6.23 12.43
CA ILE A 73 -7.37 6.52 11.37
C ILE A 73 -7.94 7.93 11.46
N PRO A 74 -8.47 8.41 12.62
CA PRO A 74 -8.96 9.77 12.75
C PRO A 74 -7.88 10.82 12.47
N LYS A 75 -6.62 10.55 12.86
CA LYS A 75 -5.51 11.43 12.55
C LYS A 75 -5.26 11.49 11.04
N LEU A 76 -5.13 10.34 10.36
CA LEU A 76 -4.94 10.27 8.91
C LEU A 76 -6.05 11.02 8.15
N VAL A 77 -7.29 10.79 8.52
CA VAL A 77 -8.45 11.50 7.95
C VAL A 77 -8.32 13.00 8.18
N GLY A 78 -8.03 13.44 9.41
CA GLY A 78 -7.83 14.84 9.76
C GLY A 78 -6.68 15.50 9.01
N ASP A 79 -5.57 14.81 8.82
CA ASP A 79 -4.41 15.30 8.07
C ASP A 79 -4.77 15.54 6.59
N ILE A 80 -5.53 14.62 5.94
CA ILE A 80 -5.98 14.78 4.55
C ILE A 80 -6.98 15.94 4.42
N PHE A 81 -7.95 16.07 5.33
CA PHE A 81 -8.88 17.20 5.32
C PHE A 81 -8.16 18.53 5.57
N THR A 82 -7.13 18.53 6.41
CA THR A 82 -6.28 19.72 6.65
C THR A 82 -5.49 20.08 5.41
N LEU A 83 -4.89 19.10 4.72
CA LEU A 83 -4.20 19.28 3.45
C LEU A 83 -5.16 19.91 2.42
N ALA A 84 -6.39 19.37 2.30
CA ALA A 84 -7.38 19.86 1.35
C ALA A 84 -7.87 21.30 1.65
N LYS A 85 -7.86 21.72 2.91
CA LYS A 85 -8.22 23.09 3.33
C LYS A 85 -7.10 24.09 3.10
N ASN A 86 -5.85 23.65 3.27
CA ASN A 86 -4.67 24.51 3.17
C ASN A 86 -4.16 24.67 1.73
N ASP A 87 -4.77 23.93 0.78
CA ASP A 87 -4.42 24.01 -0.64
C ASP A 87 -4.96 25.32 -1.28
N THR A 88 -4.74 26.44 -0.60
CA THR A 88 -4.86 27.75 -1.20
C THR A 88 -3.66 27.96 -2.10
N HIS A 89 -3.87 28.52 -3.25
CA HIS A 89 -3.09 28.82 -4.44
C HIS A 89 -1.60 29.26 -4.27
N ASP A 90 -1.05 29.21 -3.06
CA ASP A 90 0.22 29.83 -2.68
C ASP A 90 1.30 28.82 -2.26
N SER A 91 1.16 27.55 -2.62
CA SER A 91 2.21 26.59 -2.30
C SER A 91 3.38 26.70 -3.28
N LEU A 92 4.38 27.48 -2.87
CA LEU A 92 5.77 27.48 -3.35
C LEU A 92 6.48 26.10 -3.20
N PHE A 93 5.72 25.02 -3.01
CA PHE A 93 6.24 23.67 -2.87
C PHE A 93 6.22 22.96 -4.22
N GLU A 94 7.21 23.25 -5.02
CA GLU A 94 7.50 22.62 -6.31
C GLU A 94 7.69 21.08 -6.26
N ASN A 95 7.59 20.48 -5.08
CA ASN A 95 7.82 19.03 -4.84
C ASN A 95 6.71 18.34 -4.05
N ASN A 96 5.48 18.86 -4.03
CA ASN A 96 4.38 18.17 -3.36
C ASN A 96 3.98 16.92 -4.15
N LEU A 97 4.31 15.76 -3.61
CA LEU A 97 3.88 14.45 -4.11
C LEU A 97 2.50 14.03 -3.59
N GLU A 98 1.80 14.95 -2.95
CA GLU A 98 0.45 14.76 -2.39
C GLU A 98 -0.41 15.98 -2.68
N VAL A 99 -1.63 15.76 -3.12
CA VAL A 99 -2.64 16.77 -3.40
C VAL A 99 -3.96 16.32 -2.81
N ALA A 100 -4.69 17.23 -2.18
CA ALA A 100 -6.04 16.97 -1.73
C ALA A 100 -7.01 18.04 -2.24
N LEU A 101 -8.25 17.65 -2.52
CA LEU A 101 -9.32 18.51 -3.00
C LEU A 101 -10.57 18.26 -2.17
N LEU A 102 -11.09 19.29 -1.51
CA LEU A 102 -12.23 19.20 -0.63
C LEU A 102 -13.55 19.23 -1.41
N SER A 103 -14.52 18.42 -1.02
CA SER A 103 -15.89 18.54 -1.53
C SER A 103 -16.55 19.84 -1.08
N ASN A 104 -17.56 20.31 -1.82
CA ASN A 104 -18.25 21.57 -1.53
C ASN A 104 -18.90 21.57 -0.14
N ASP A 105 -19.39 20.43 0.33
CA ASP A 105 -20.00 20.21 1.64
C ASP A 105 -19.00 19.87 2.75
N GLN A 106 -17.70 19.76 2.40
CA GLN A 106 -16.60 19.43 3.29
C GLN A 106 -16.70 18.04 3.99
N ASN A 107 -17.54 17.14 3.47
CA ASN A 107 -17.75 15.81 4.04
C ASN A 107 -16.88 14.75 3.37
N ALA A 108 -16.21 15.09 2.27
CA ALA A 108 -15.24 14.23 1.59
C ALA A 108 -14.05 15.03 1.07
N ALA A 109 -12.91 14.36 0.94
CA ALA A 109 -11.71 14.91 0.30
C ALA A 109 -11.15 13.90 -0.68
N ILE A 110 -10.89 14.33 -1.91
CA ILE A 110 -10.05 13.59 -2.85
C ILE A 110 -8.62 13.70 -2.37
N TYR A 111 -7.91 12.57 -2.38
CA TYR A 111 -6.49 12.50 -2.10
C TYR A 111 -5.76 11.82 -3.25
N ILE A 112 -4.73 12.49 -3.78
CA ILE A 112 -3.91 12.02 -4.88
C ILE A 112 -2.46 12.10 -4.44
N ALA A 113 -1.72 11.01 -4.61
CA ALA A 113 -0.32 10.94 -4.19
C ALA A 113 0.52 10.09 -5.14
N CYS A 114 1.83 10.40 -5.20
CA CYS A 114 2.85 9.49 -5.71
C CYS A 114 3.61 8.90 -4.52
N LYS A 115 3.40 7.63 -4.23
CA LYS A 115 4.04 6.93 -3.12
C LYS A 115 4.78 5.70 -3.64
N ASP A 116 6.08 5.64 -3.39
CA ASP A 116 6.96 4.58 -3.90
C ASP A 116 6.86 4.41 -5.43
N ASN A 117 6.81 5.52 -6.17
CA ASN A 117 6.59 5.59 -7.62
C ASN A 117 5.24 4.97 -8.09
N ILE A 118 4.27 4.88 -7.17
CA ILE A 118 2.94 4.34 -7.45
C ILE A 118 1.89 5.43 -7.22
N THR A 119 1.16 5.79 -8.26
CA THR A 119 0.04 6.73 -8.15
C THR A 119 -1.08 6.14 -7.30
N ARG A 120 -1.58 6.95 -6.38
CA ARG A 120 -2.76 6.71 -5.55
C ARG A 120 -3.82 7.73 -5.89
N PHE A 121 -5.06 7.26 -6.00
CA PHE A 121 -6.24 8.11 -6.10
C PHE A 121 -7.31 7.57 -5.16
N GLN A 122 -7.63 8.33 -4.14
CA GLN A 122 -8.47 7.91 -3.03
C GLN A 122 -9.47 9.01 -2.69
N ILE A 123 -10.56 8.64 -2.03
CA ILE A 123 -11.52 9.57 -1.45
C ILE A 123 -11.62 9.28 0.03
N THR A 124 -11.30 10.29 0.84
CA THR A 124 -11.42 10.23 2.30
C THR A 124 -12.78 10.80 2.70
N LEU A 125 -13.47 10.14 3.60
CA LEU A 125 -14.81 10.49 4.07
C LEU A 125 -14.78 10.96 5.53
N ASP A 126 -15.63 11.88 5.91
CA ASP A 126 -15.83 12.32 7.31
C ASP A 126 -16.53 11.25 8.16
N LYS A 127 -17.29 10.37 7.52
CA LYS A 127 -17.98 9.23 8.14
C LYS A 127 -17.71 7.94 7.38
N PRO A 128 -17.50 6.83 8.10
CA PRO A 128 -17.14 5.57 7.46
C PRO A 128 -18.35 4.95 6.72
N VAL A 129 -18.07 4.35 5.58
CA VAL A 129 -19.00 3.46 4.89
C VAL A 129 -18.91 2.05 5.47
N LYS A 130 -19.97 1.25 5.30
CA LYS A 130 -20.05 -0.09 5.89
C LYS A 130 -19.61 -1.20 4.95
N ARG A 131 -19.64 -0.94 3.64
CA ARG A 131 -19.34 -1.94 2.61
C ARG A 131 -17.86 -1.95 2.27
N ASN A 132 -17.31 -3.14 2.02
CA ASN A 132 -15.90 -3.29 1.61
C ASN A 132 -15.67 -2.92 0.15
N VAL A 133 -16.69 -3.04 -0.69
CA VAL A 133 -16.66 -2.68 -2.11
C VAL A 133 -17.87 -1.83 -2.43
N LEU A 134 -17.61 -0.68 -3.07
CA LEU A 134 -18.66 0.26 -3.48
C LEU A 134 -18.53 0.57 -4.97
N ASN A 135 -19.67 0.60 -5.65
CA ASN A 135 -19.72 1.07 -7.03
C ASN A 135 -19.70 2.60 -7.04
N VAL A 136 -18.58 3.18 -7.45
CA VAL A 136 -18.36 4.63 -7.46
C VAL A 136 -18.73 5.17 -8.84
N HIS A 137 -19.66 6.12 -8.88
CA HIS A 137 -20.03 6.84 -10.10
C HIS A 137 -19.47 8.26 -10.03
N ILE A 138 -18.71 8.64 -11.04
CA ILE A 138 -18.23 10.01 -11.24
C ILE A 138 -18.98 10.60 -12.42
N VAL A 139 -19.67 11.69 -12.21
CA VAL A 139 -20.50 12.36 -13.20
C VAL A 139 -19.99 13.77 -13.41
N ASN A 140 -19.77 14.15 -14.67
CA ASN A 140 -19.49 15.51 -15.04
C ASN A 140 -20.76 16.35 -14.87
N ASN A 141 -20.72 17.39 -14.04
CA ASN A 141 -21.88 18.21 -13.72
C ASN A 141 -22.32 19.12 -14.89
N ASP A 142 -21.39 19.49 -15.78
CA ASP A 142 -21.67 20.40 -16.90
C ASP A 142 -22.39 19.67 -18.05
N THR A 143 -22.02 18.41 -18.27
CA THR A 143 -22.58 17.60 -19.37
C THR A 143 -23.57 16.53 -18.92
N ASN A 144 -23.68 16.27 -17.61
CA ASN A 144 -24.41 15.15 -17.02
C ASN A 144 -23.95 13.76 -17.53
N GLN A 145 -22.74 13.67 -18.10
CA GLN A 145 -22.21 12.41 -18.59
C GLN A 145 -21.46 11.69 -17.47
N VAL A 146 -21.58 10.35 -17.46
CA VAL A 146 -20.81 9.50 -16.56
C VAL A 146 -19.37 9.45 -17.05
N ALA A 147 -18.46 10.04 -16.28
CA ALA A 147 -17.02 10.03 -16.54
C ALA A 147 -16.37 8.69 -16.11
N SER A 148 -16.88 8.10 -15.03
CA SER A 148 -16.42 6.80 -14.53
C SER A 148 -17.53 6.09 -13.75
N LYS A 149 -17.56 4.75 -13.88
CA LYS A 149 -18.44 3.87 -13.09
C LYS A 149 -17.71 2.57 -12.83
N ILE A 150 -17.04 2.46 -11.69
CA ILE A 150 -16.14 1.34 -11.33
C ILE A 150 -16.27 1.04 -9.84
N ASP A 151 -16.03 -0.22 -9.48
CA ASP A 151 -15.99 -0.64 -8.09
C ASP A 151 -14.67 -0.22 -7.44
N TRP A 152 -14.77 0.47 -6.31
CA TRP A 152 -13.66 0.86 -5.46
C TRP A 152 -13.71 0.06 -4.15
N GLN A 153 -12.55 -0.13 -3.54
CA GLN A 153 -12.44 -0.80 -2.26
C GLN A 153 -12.48 0.21 -1.12
N SER A 154 -13.19 -0.11 -0.04
CA SER A 154 -13.05 0.67 1.19
C SER A 154 -11.83 0.20 1.97
N ALA A 155 -11.12 1.15 2.52
CA ALA A 155 -9.94 0.99 3.37
C ALA A 155 -10.13 1.79 4.66
N GLU A 156 -9.18 1.68 5.58
CA GLU A 156 -9.17 2.46 6.82
C GLU A 156 -10.53 2.42 7.54
N ARG A 157 -11.06 1.19 7.73
CA ARG A 157 -12.35 0.95 8.38
C ARG A 157 -13.54 1.70 7.74
N GLY A 158 -13.47 1.93 6.43
CA GLY A 158 -14.52 2.60 5.68
C GLY A 158 -14.37 4.11 5.55
N TYR A 159 -13.36 4.71 6.16
CA TYR A 159 -13.10 6.15 6.02
C TYR A 159 -12.41 6.52 4.71
N MET A 160 -11.92 5.55 3.96
CA MET A 160 -11.24 5.79 2.70
C MET A 160 -11.76 4.87 1.60
N LEU A 161 -11.97 5.42 0.40
CA LEU A 161 -12.27 4.67 -0.81
C LEU A 161 -11.04 4.69 -1.70
N ASP A 162 -10.56 3.54 -2.13
CA ASP A 162 -9.36 3.38 -2.93
C ASP A 162 -9.74 2.92 -4.36
N SER A 163 -9.37 3.71 -5.36
CA SER A 163 -9.60 3.39 -6.77
C SER A 163 -8.68 2.30 -7.32
N GLY A 164 -7.75 1.82 -6.50
CA GLY A 164 -6.65 0.95 -6.91
C GLY A 164 -5.31 1.69 -6.98
N ARG A 165 -4.32 1.05 -7.59
CA ARG A 165 -2.92 1.52 -7.61
C ARG A 165 -2.38 1.62 -9.03
N GLY A 166 -1.45 2.57 -9.25
CA GLY A 166 -0.73 2.71 -10.51
C GLY A 166 -1.67 2.97 -11.68
N LEU A 167 -1.66 2.14 -12.70
CA LEU A 167 -2.44 2.35 -13.93
C LEU A 167 -3.95 2.49 -13.69
N TYR A 168 -4.53 1.74 -12.75
CA TYR A 168 -5.95 1.88 -12.42
C TYR A 168 -6.26 3.25 -11.81
N ALA A 169 -5.48 3.69 -10.83
CA ALA A 169 -5.62 5.01 -10.24
C ALA A 169 -5.44 6.13 -11.29
N ILE A 170 -4.42 6.01 -12.13
CA ILE A 170 -4.14 6.96 -13.23
C ILE A 170 -5.32 7.07 -14.19
N GLN A 171 -5.91 5.93 -14.60
CA GLN A 171 -7.04 5.92 -15.52
C GLN A 171 -8.27 6.63 -14.92
N GLN A 172 -8.58 6.36 -13.66
CA GLN A 172 -9.66 7.03 -12.94
C GLN A 172 -9.38 8.53 -12.79
N LEU A 173 -8.17 8.89 -12.40
CA LEU A 173 -7.76 10.28 -12.25
C LEU A 173 -7.86 11.04 -13.58
N LYS A 174 -7.42 10.45 -14.68
CA LYS A 174 -7.53 11.06 -16.03
C LYS A 174 -8.97 11.37 -16.41
N SER A 175 -9.95 10.63 -15.93
CA SER A 175 -11.37 10.88 -16.23
C SER A 175 -11.91 12.17 -15.61
N ILE A 176 -11.23 12.73 -14.58
CA ILE A 176 -11.68 13.94 -13.87
C ILE A 176 -10.77 15.15 -14.09
N LEU A 177 -9.56 14.96 -14.61
CA LEU A 177 -8.55 16.03 -14.68
C LEU A 177 -9.00 17.29 -15.41
N TYR A 178 -9.85 17.14 -16.43
CA TYR A 178 -10.29 18.22 -17.31
C TYR A 178 -11.79 18.54 -17.17
N ILE A 179 -12.41 18.09 -16.07
CA ILE A 179 -13.81 18.40 -15.75
C ILE A 179 -13.83 19.51 -14.72
N ASP A 180 -14.48 20.62 -14.98
CA ASP A 180 -14.52 21.79 -14.08
C ASP A 180 -15.28 21.50 -12.78
N SER A 181 -16.37 20.73 -12.87
CA SER A 181 -17.14 20.30 -11.72
C SER A 181 -17.67 18.89 -11.91
N PHE A 182 -17.53 18.05 -10.90
CA PHE A 182 -18.03 16.68 -10.95
C PHE A 182 -18.59 16.22 -9.62
N THR A 183 -19.51 15.27 -9.70
CA THR A 183 -20.12 14.63 -8.54
C THR A 183 -19.70 13.17 -8.45
N VAL A 184 -19.17 12.80 -7.29
CA VAL A 184 -18.94 11.40 -6.90
C VAL A 184 -20.17 10.91 -6.17
N SER A 185 -20.78 9.83 -6.61
CA SER A 185 -21.91 9.21 -5.94
C SER A 185 -21.63 7.75 -5.58
N LEU A 186 -22.12 7.37 -4.41
CA LEU A 186 -22.07 6.03 -3.85
C LEU A 186 -23.49 5.54 -3.68
N PRO A 187 -24.14 4.98 -4.72
CA PRO A 187 -25.58 4.66 -4.68
C PRO A 187 -25.95 3.69 -3.56
N GLN A 188 -25.04 2.77 -3.20
CA GLN A 188 -25.27 1.77 -2.14
C GLN A 188 -25.31 2.37 -0.72
N GLU A 189 -24.74 3.57 -0.54
CA GLU A 189 -24.68 4.30 0.74
C GLU A 189 -25.52 5.58 0.70
N GLU A 190 -26.20 5.86 -0.44
CA GLU A 190 -27.00 7.08 -0.67
C GLU A 190 -26.19 8.38 -0.49
N LEU A 191 -24.85 8.30 -0.70
CA LEU A 191 -23.94 9.43 -0.53
C LEU A 191 -23.60 10.06 -1.87
N ARG A 192 -23.44 11.41 -1.85
CA ARG A 192 -22.99 12.20 -3.00
C ARG A 192 -22.11 13.35 -2.53
N PHE A 193 -21.00 13.55 -3.24
CA PHE A 193 -20.02 14.60 -2.97
C PHE A 193 -19.73 15.35 -4.26
N THR A 194 -19.87 16.66 -4.25
CA THR A 194 -19.56 17.51 -5.41
C THR A 194 -18.22 18.19 -5.19
N PHE A 195 -17.39 18.15 -6.23
CA PHE A 195 -16.07 18.74 -6.25
C PHE A 195 -15.98 19.78 -7.36
N LYS A 196 -15.24 20.88 -7.08
CA LYS A 196 -14.77 21.83 -8.09
C LYS A 196 -13.31 21.52 -8.42
N ASN A 197 -13.00 21.49 -9.69
CA ASN A 197 -11.64 21.24 -10.15
C ASN A 197 -10.86 22.56 -10.25
N ASP A 198 -10.40 23.07 -9.11
CA ASP A 198 -9.64 24.32 -9.05
C ASP A 198 -8.17 24.08 -9.43
N GLY A 199 -7.91 23.89 -10.73
CA GLY A 199 -6.55 23.73 -11.25
C GLY A 199 -5.90 22.38 -10.93
N LEU A 200 -6.67 21.31 -10.81
CA LEU A 200 -6.18 19.97 -10.48
C LEU A 200 -5.06 19.50 -11.45
N VAL A 201 -5.13 19.86 -12.73
CA VAL A 201 -4.10 19.54 -13.73
C VAL A 201 -2.74 20.06 -13.32
N SER A 202 -2.66 21.33 -12.87
CA SER A 202 -1.40 21.94 -12.42
C SER A 202 -0.95 21.38 -11.08
N LYS A 203 -1.88 21.15 -10.15
CA LYS A 203 -1.60 20.60 -8.81
C LYS A 203 -0.99 19.19 -8.90
N VAL A 204 -1.44 18.34 -9.80
CA VAL A 204 -0.90 16.98 -9.97
C VAL A 204 0.33 16.90 -10.86
N ALA A 205 0.87 18.03 -11.37
CA ALA A 205 1.99 18.01 -12.30
C ALA A 205 3.25 17.34 -11.72
N SER A 206 3.58 17.63 -10.45
CA SER A 206 4.70 16.99 -9.75
C SER A 206 4.48 15.49 -9.55
N ILE A 207 3.25 15.09 -9.20
CA ILE A 207 2.85 13.69 -9.05
C ILE A 207 3.00 12.94 -10.38
N ARG A 208 2.56 13.53 -11.48
CA ARG A 208 2.68 12.96 -12.82
C ARG A 208 4.14 12.75 -13.22
N LYS A 209 4.98 13.74 -12.96
CA LYS A 209 6.42 13.70 -13.26
C LYS A 209 7.10 12.57 -12.47
N GLU A 210 6.85 12.50 -11.16
CA GLU A 210 7.47 11.52 -10.27
C GLU A 210 6.99 10.09 -10.54
N CYS A 211 5.68 9.91 -10.72
CA CYS A 211 5.07 8.61 -11.00
C CYS A 211 5.11 8.21 -12.50
N GLY A 212 5.71 9.03 -13.40
CA GLY A 212 6.01 8.68 -14.78
C GLY A 212 4.80 8.54 -15.72
N TRP A 213 3.77 9.42 -15.65
CA TRP A 213 2.57 9.33 -16.52
C TRP A 213 2.02 10.64 -17.05
#